data_6538463be7492089e38e6e12b7428185
#
_entry.id   6538463be7492089e38e6e12b7428185
#
_cell.length_a   1.000
_cell.length_b   1.000
_cell.length_c   1.000
_cell.angle_alpha   90.00
_cell.angle_beta   90.00
_cell.angle_gamma   90.00
#
_symmetry.space_group_name_H-M   'P 1'
#
loop_
_entity.id
_entity.type
_entity.pdbx_description
1 polymer ?
#
loop_
_entity_poly.entity_id
_entity_poly.type
_entity_poly.pdbx_seq_one_letter_code
_entity_poly.pdbx_strand_id
1 'polypeptide(L)'
;ETGITISKKSIGVNGSKVYDGNTSAAASNLSLTGLIGSETLNLSGSGTITTSAVGDNKSVTDVNFTLSDNSGAAANYTLNGTLEINVTQRPVVVSGSKVYNGNTTVDGSNLTTFSNLVGSETLSVTGSGSVSSTNVGTGKTVTLGTLALSNGTGSASNYSISSANFDITQRPLTLVGSKIYDGNTTIQGSQITTFTNIVGSETLSVSGSGTVSS
;
A
#
# COMPACT_ATOMS: atom_id res chain seq x y z
N GLU A 1 20.80 56.90 -30.15
CA GLU A 1 20.05 55.70 -30.53
C GLU A 1 19.41 55.11 -29.27
N THR A 2 18.09 55.09 -29.18
CA THR A 2 17.34 54.38 -28.15
C THR A 2 17.34 52.90 -28.55
N GLY A 3 18.31 52.12 -28.04
CA GLY A 3 18.39 50.68 -28.31
C GLY A 3 17.24 49.92 -27.62
N ILE A 4 16.51 49.10 -28.38
CA ILE A 4 15.54 48.16 -27.86
C ILE A 4 16.29 46.88 -27.46
N THR A 5 16.16 46.47 -26.22
CA THR A 5 16.73 45.20 -25.73
C THR A 5 15.61 44.15 -25.60
N ILE A 6 15.80 42.96 -26.19
CA ILE A 6 14.92 41.81 -25.97
C ILE A 6 15.55 40.97 -24.87
N SER A 7 14.86 40.86 -23.74
CA SER A 7 15.30 40.04 -22.62
C SER A 7 14.71 38.64 -22.69
N LYS A 8 15.39 37.65 -22.03
CA LYS A 8 14.89 36.27 -21.91
C LYS A 8 13.56 36.23 -21.17
N LYS A 9 12.66 35.38 -21.63
CA LYS A 9 11.39 35.12 -20.94
C LYS A 9 11.63 34.23 -19.72
N SER A 10 11.10 34.66 -18.58
CA SER A 10 11.05 33.85 -17.35
C SER A 10 10.06 32.71 -17.49
N ILE A 11 10.49 31.51 -17.21
CA ILE A 11 9.66 30.28 -17.15
C ILE A 11 9.88 29.58 -15.85
N GLY A 12 8.90 28.75 -15.45
CA GLY A 12 8.95 27.92 -14.24
C GLY A 12 8.85 26.44 -14.56
N VAL A 13 8.77 25.65 -13.50
CA VAL A 13 8.45 24.22 -13.57
C VAL A 13 7.38 23.89 -12.56
N ASN A 14 6.53 22.93 -12.88
CA ASN A 14 5.66 22.25 -11.96
C ASN A 14 5.63 20.74 -12.28
N GLY A 15 5.15 19.94 -11.35
CA GLY A 15 5.03 18.51 -11.58
C GLY A 15 4.67 17.76 -10.32
N SER A 16 4.86 16.43 -10.36
CA SER A 16 4.59 15.58 -9.22
C SER A 16 5.49 14.35 -9.19
N LYS A 17 5.75 13.87 -7.98
CA LYS A 17 6.37 12.57 -7.74
C LYS A 17 5.61 11.82 -6.65
N VAL A 18 5.64 10.51 -6.69
CA VAL A 18 5.18 9.67 -5.58
C VAL A 18 6.24 9.68 -4.50
N TYR A 19 5.85 9.69 -3.23
CA TYR A 19 6.76 9.55 -2.10
C TYR A 19 7.75 8.40 -2.29
N ASP A 20 9.04 8.71 -2.21
CA ASP A 20 10.15 7.79 -2.42
C ASP A 20 11.24 7.92 -1.35
N GLY A 21 10.98 8.70 -0.29
CA GLY A 21 11.90 8.94 0.81
C GLY A 21 13.03 9.93 0.51
N ASN A 22 13.19 10.40 -0.72
CA ASN A 22 14.26 11.33 -1.06
C ASN A 22 13.74 12.75 -1.40
N THR A 23 14.64 13.72 -1.35
CA THR A 23 14.36 15.13 -1.61
C THR A 23 14.65 15.56 -3.04
N SER A 24 15.06 14.66 -3.92
CA SER A 24 15.34 15.00 -5.31
C SER A 24 14.07 15.31 -6.11
N ALA A 25 14.10 16.42 -6.85
CA ALA A 25 13.11 16.80 -7.85
C ALA A 25 13.75 16.65 -9.24
N ALA A 26 13.66 15.44 -9.81
CA ALA A 26 14.23 15.14 -11.12
C ALA A 26 13.43 15.82 -12.25
N ALA A 27 14.11 16.27 -13.30
CA ALA A 27 13.47 16.87 -14.47
C ALA A 27 12.40 16.00 -15.11
N SER A 28 12.54 14.65 -15.03
CA SER A 28 11.54 13.69 -15.53
C SER A 28 10.17 13.77 -14.83
N ASN A 29 10.11 14.35 -13.63
CA ASN A 29 8.89 14.55 -12.87
C ASN A 29 8.29 15.96 -13.04
N LEU A 30 8.90 16.79 -13.88
CA LEU A 30 8.59 18.20 -14.02
C LEU A 30 8.22 18.55 -15.46
N SER A 31 7.37 19.53 -15.59
CA SER A 31 6.98 20.17 -16.86
C SER A 31 7.28 21.66 -16.79
N LEU A 32 7.74 22.21 -17.91
CA LEU A 32 7.98 23.64 -18.05
C LEU A 32 6.66 24.42 -18.13
N THR A 33 6.62 25.58 -17.50
CA THR A 33 5.46 26.47 -17.49
C THR A 33 5.86 27.86 -18.01
N GLY A 34 4.94 28.52 -18.71
CA GLY A 34 5.14 29.87 -19.21
C GLY A 34 5.86 29.98 -20.57
N LEU A 35 6.01 28.89 -21.31
CA LEU A 35 6.50 28.92 -22.70
C LEU A 35 5.55 29.72 -23.60
N ILE A 36 6.06 30.25 -24.73
CA ILE A 36 5.29 31.02 -25.69
C ILE A 36 4.57 30.10 -26.67
N GLY A 37 3.26 30.30 -26.81
CA GLY A 37 2.44 29.59 -27.79
C GLY A 37 2.53 28.06 -27.59
N SER A 38 2.93 27.34 -28.64
CA SER A 38 3.11 25.89 -28.64
C SER A 38 4.59 25.45 -28.59
N GLU A 39 5.50 26.36 -28.24
CA GLU A 39 6.91 26.04 -28.12
C GLU A 39 7.13 24.98 -27.03
N THR A 40 8.09 24.10 -27.24
CA THR A 40 8.55 23.09 -26.28
C THR A 40 10.06 23.19 -26.13
N LEU A 41 10.56 22.90 -24.95
CA LEU A 41 11.98 22.77 -24.64
C LEU A 41 12.20 21.46 -23.90
N ASN A 42 13.43 20.94 -23.94
CA ASN A 42 13.83 19.81 -23.11
C ASN A 42 14.38 20.34 -21.78
N LEU A 43 13.97 19.69 -20.69
CA LEU A 43 14.49 19.94 -19.35
C LEU A 43 15.29 18.71 -18.90
N SER A 44 16.49 18.94 -18.39
CA SER A 44 17.34 17.89 -17.80
C SER A 44 17.91 18.33 -16.45
N GLY A 45 18.45 17.37 -15.67
CA GLY A 45 19.01 17.65 -14.35
C GLY A 45 18.01 17.45 -13.23
N SER A 46 18.25 18.08 -12.09
CA SER A 46 17.42 17.99 -10.89
C SER A 46 17.58 19.22 -9.99
N GLY A 47 16.64 19.36 -9.08
CA GLY A 47 16.73 20.25 -7.93
C GLY A 47 16.41 19.48 -6.65
N THR A 48 16.29 20.17 -5.52
CA THR A 48 15.95 19.59 -4.21
C THR A 48 14.74 20.27 -3.62
N ILE A 49 14.00 19.52 -2.78
CA ILE A 49 12.93 20.02 -1.92
C ILE A 49 13.33 19.89 -0.47
N THR A 50 12.80 20.73 0.41
CA THR A 50 13.21 20.79 1.82
C THR A 50 12.90 19.52 2.60
N THR A 51 11.84 18.80 2.22
CA THR A 51 11.45 17.51 2.87
C THR A 51 10.88 16.56 1.83
N SER A 52 11.14 15.26 2.00
CA SER A 52 10.58 14.21 1.15
C SER A 52 9.09 13.93 1.42
N ALA A 53 8.53 14.39 2.56
CA ALA A 53 7.15 14.12 2.96
C ALA A 53 6.12 14.58 1.92
N VAL A 54 4.96 13.92 1.90
CA VAL A 54 3.81 14.31 1.06
C VAL A 54 3.43 15.78 1.30
N GLY A 55 3.08 16.47 0.24
CA GLY A 55 2.65 17.87 0.26
C GLY A 55 2.65 18.51 -1.12
N ASP A 56 1.85 19.54 -1.26
CA ASP A 56 1.66 20.26 -2.50
C ASP A 56 2.58 21.48 -2.58
N ASN A 57 2.88 21.91 -3.82
CA ASN A 57 3.60 23.13 -4.16
C ASN A 57 4.92 23.30 -3.36
N LYS A 58 5.67 22.21 -3.22
CA LYS A 58 6.98 22.27 -2.57
C LYS A 58 7.97 23.01 -3.46
N SER A 59 8.56 24.08 -2.92
CA SER A 59 9.58 24.83 -3.63
C SER A 59 10.78 23.97 -3.95
N VAL A 60 11.22 24.03 -5.22
CA VAL A 60 12.46 23.36 -5.68
C VAL A 60 13.61 24.34 -5.59
N THR A 61 14.65 23.97 -4.85
CA THR A 61 15.88 24.74 -4.63
C THR A 61 17.11 23.98 -5.15
N ASP A 62 18.30 24.54 -5.01
CA ASP A 62 19.58 23.93 -5.44
C ASP A 62 19.50 23.35 -6.85
N VAL A 63 18.96 24.16 -7.77
CA VAL A 63 18.60 23.72 -9.11
C VAL A 63 19.83 23.58 -10.01
N ASN A 64 20.00 22.39 -10.57
CA ASN A 64 20.97 22.06 -11.61
C ASN A 64 20.25 21.70 -12.92
N PHE A 65 19.17 22.42 -13.22
CA PHE A 65 18.40 22.22 -14.45
C PHE A 65 19.09 22.85 -15.64
N THR A 66 19.07 22.13 -16.75
CA THR A 66 19.54 22.61 -18.05
C THR A 66 18.40 22.57 -19.05
N LEU A 67 18.18 23.69 -19.74
CA LEU A 67 17.28 23.79 -20.88
C LEU A 67 18.03 23.51 -22.16
N SER A 68 17.43 22.75 -23.06
CA SER A 68 17.92 22.59 -24.44
C SER A 68 16.78 22.75 -25.44
N ASP A 69 17.16 23.06 -26.66
CA ASP A 69 16.21 23.33 -27.76
C ASP A 69 15.33 22.11 -28.05
N ASN A 70 14.10 22.41 -28.44
CA ASN A 70 13.19 21.47 -29.07
C ASN A 70 12.46 22.24 -30.21
N SER A 71 11.17 22.52 -30.13
CA SER A 71 10.54 23.42 -31.11
C SER A 71 10.82 24.89 -30.81
N GLY A 72 11.14 25.24 -29.56
CA GLY A 72 11.60 26.57 -29.15
C GLY A 72 13.12 26.59 -28.94
N ALA A 73 13.70 27.79 -28.93
CA ALA A 73 15.11 28.02 -28.65
C ALA A 73 15.34 28.31 -27.16
N ALA A 74 16.09 27.48 -26.46
CA ALA A 74 16.37 27.59 -25.03
C ALA A 74 17.08 28.91 -24.68
N ALA A 75 17.84 29.48 -25.63
CA ALA A 75 18.49 30.75 -25.47
C ALA A 75 17.56 31.92 -25.17
N ASN A 76 16.27 31.82 -25.54
CA ASN A 76 15.24 32.84 -25.32
C ASN A 76 14.61 32.77 -23.92
N TYR A 77 14.94 31.79 -23.12
CA TYR A 77 14.29 31.51 -21.83
C TYR A 77 15.27 31.48 -20.66
N THR A 78 14.74 31.69 -19.46
CA THR A 78 15.47 31.51 -18.19
C THR A 78 14.55 30.92 -17.13
N LEU A 79 15.07 29.97 -16.34
CA LEU A 79 14.38 29.30 -15.23
C LEU A 79 14.50 30.15 -13.94
N ASN A 80 13.67 31.16 -13.82
CA ASN A 80 13.56 32.00 -12.63
C ASN A 80 12.11 32.35 -12.27
N GLY A 81 11.15 31.62 -12.85
CA GLY A 81 9.76 31.61 -12.43
C GLY A 81 9.52 30.71 -11.22
N THR A 82 8.26 30.33 -10.99
CA THR A 82 7.90 29.40 -9.92
C THR A 82 8.46 28.01 -10.23
N LEU A 83 9.19 27.45 -9.28
CA LEU A 83 9.78 26.10 -9.35
C LEU A 83 9.17 25.27 -8.23
N GLU A 84 8.21 24.39 -8.56
CA GLU A 84 7.43 23.63 -7.58
C GLU A 84 7.21 22.18 -8.01
N ILE A 85 7.04 21.31 -7.02
CA ILE A 85 6.67 19.91 -7.22
C ILE A 85 5.71 19.45 -6.11
N ASN A 86 4.73 18.63 -6.48
CA ASN A 86 3.88 17.95 -5.53
C ASN A 86 4.51 16.60 -5.17
N VAL A 87 4.47 16.21 -3.89
CA VAL A 87 4.79 14.86 -3.46
C VAL A 87 3.48 14.19 -3.04
N THR A 88 3.09 13.16 -3.78
CA THR A 88 1.85 12.43 -3.54
C THR A 88 2.09 11.19 -2.69
N GLN A 89 1.02 10.70 -2.05
CA GLN A 89 1.09 9.48 -1.24
C GLN A 89 1.52 8.27 -2.08
N ARG A 90 2.33 7.41 -1.45
CA ARG A 90 2.73 6.13 -2.02
C ARG A 90 1.67 5.08 -1.74
N PRO A 91 1.08 4.45 -2.77
CA PRO A 91 0.09 3.39 -2.58
C PRO A 91 0.76 2.12 -2.04
N VAL A 92 0.19 1.54 -0.99
CA VAL A 92 0.60 0.25 -0.41
C VAL A 92 -0.55 -0.74 -0.48
N VAL A 93 -0.22 -2.01 -0.63
CA VAL A 93 -1.14 -3.12 -0.43
C VAL A 93 -0.85 -3.72 0.94
N VAL A 94 -1.89 -3.92 1.73
CA VAL A 94 -1.78 -4.57 3.04
C VAL A 94 -2.37 -5.97 2.99
N SER A 95 -1.78 -6.91 3.74
CA SER A 95 -2.31 -8.26 3.81
C SER A 95 -2.10 -8.88 5.20
N GLY A 96 -2.90 -9.91 5.48
CA GLY A 96 -2.83 -10.61 6.75
C GLY A 96 -3.75 -11.80 6.78
N SER A 97 -3.92 -12.40 7.96
CA SER A 97 -4.73 -13.59 8.12
C SER A 97 -5.34 -13.71 9.51
N LYS A 98 -6.39 -14.51 9.60
CA LYS A 98 -6.93 -15.01 10.87
C LYS A 98 -7.36 -16.47 10.76
N VAL A 99 -7.40 -17.15 11.88
CA VAL A 99 -8.09 -18.44 11.99
C VAL A 99 -9.60 -18.23 11.96
N TYR A 100 -10.32 -19.10 11.28
CA TYR A 100 -11.79 -19.08 11.20
C TYR A 100 -12.41 -18.88 12.59
N ASN A 101 -13.27 -17.88 12.71
CA ASN A 101 -13.95 -17.49 13.95
C ASN A 101 -15.44 -17.15 13.74
N GLY A 102 -16.01 -17.50 12.57
CA GLY A 102 -17.41 -17.31 12.26
C GLY A 102 -17.83 -15.89 11.90
N ASN A 103 -16.93 -14.92 11.87
CA ASN A 103 -17.28 -13.54 11.51
C ASN A 103 -16.47 -13.02 10.32
N THR A 104 -16.96 -11.94 9.69
CA THR A 104 -16.34 -11.29 8.53
C THR A 104 -15.39 -10.17 8.90
N THR A 105 -15.30 -9.78 10.18
CA THR A 105 -14.48 -8.64 10.62
C THR A 105 -12.99 -8.91 10.42
N VAL A 106 -12.31 -7.93 9.89
CA VAL A 106 -10.85 -7.88 9.75
C VAL A 106 -10.34 -6.74 10.61
N ASP A 107 -9.68 -7.07 11.71
CA ASP A 107 -9.06 -6.08 12.58
C ASP A 107 -7.74 -5.62 11.97
N GLY A 108 -7.43 -4.33 12.07
CA GLY A 108 -6.19 -3.76 11.53
C GLY A 108 -4.94 -4.45 12.06
N SER A 109 -4.96 -4.92 13.32
CA SER A 109 -3.86 -5.69 13.92
C SER A 109 -3.56 -7.03 13.23
N ASN A 110 -4.49 -7.56 12.45
CA ASN A 110 -4.28 -8.77 11.66
C ASN A 110 -3.62 -8.49 10.29
N LEU A 111 -3.54 -7.23 9.89
CA LEU A 111 -2.93 -6.80 8.63
C LEU A 111 -1.48 -6.37 8.90
N THR A 112 -0.57 -7.32 8.82
CA THR A 112 0.83 -7.16 9.27
C THR A 112 1.85 -7.11 8.14
N THR A 113 1.43 -7.43 6.92
CA THR A 113 2.31 -7.45 5.75
C THR A 113 1.99 -6.28 4.83
N PHE A 114 3.03 -5.56 4.44
CA PHE A 114 2.93 -4.41 3.55
C PHE A 114 3.80 -4.65 2.31
N SER A 115 3.29 -4.29 1.15
CA SER A 115 4.09 -4.17 -0.07
C SER A 115 4.35 -2.69 -0.36
N ASN A 116 5.45 -2.42 -1.07
CA ASN A 116 5.76 -1.11 -1.62
C ASN A 116 6.11 -0.01 -0.58
N LEU A 117 6.58 -0.38 0.61
CA LEU A 117 7.18 0.59 1.55
C LEU A 117 8.54 1.08 1.02
N VAL A 118 8.95 2.27 1.45
CA VAL A 118 10.26 2.85 1.11
C VAL A 118 11.33 2.28 2.05
N GLY A 119 12.38 1.69 1.47
CA GLY A 119 13.52 1.18 2.24
C GLY A 119 13.12 0.20 3.32
N SER A 120 13.49 0.50 4.57
CA SER A 120 13.17 -0.28 5.77
C SER A 120 12.08 0.36 6.63
N GLU A 121 11.28 1.27 6.07
CA GLU A 121 10.17 1.87 6.81
C GLU A 121 9.15 0.81 7.21
N THR A 122 8.54 1.01 8.36
CA THR A 122 7.45 0.17 8.89
C THR A 122 6.22 1.02 9.15
N LEU A 123 5.06 0.42 8.99
CA LEU A 123 3.76 0.99 9.35
C LEU A 123 2.95 -0.06 10.13
N SER A 124 1.87 0.37 10.74
CA SER A 124 0.84 -0.52 11.27
C SER A 124 -0.53 -0.11 10.73
N VAL A 125 -1.51 -1.00 10.91
CA VAL A 125 -2.91 -0.74 10.53
C VAL A 125 -3.75 -0.74 11.79
N THR A 126 -4.66 0.22 11.91
CA THR A 126 -5.65 0.35 12.99
C THR A 126 -7.06 0.32 12.42
N GLY A 127 -8.07 0.22 13.30
CA GLY A 127 -9.47 0.15 12.87
C GLY A 127 -9.89 -1.24 12.41
N SER A 128 -10.98 -1.33 11.67
CA SER A 128 -11.54 -2.58 11.20
C SER A 128 -12.16 -2.45 9.80
N GLY A 129 -12.06 -3.54 9.07
CA GLY A 129 -12.70 -3.75 7.77
C GLY A 129 -13.50 -5.05 7.77
N SER A 130 -13.87 -5.54 6.59
CA SER A 130 -14.61 -6.79 6.46
C SER A 130 -14.31 -7.50 5.15
N VAL A 131 -14.46 -8.83 5.16
CA VAL A 131 -14.51 -9.66 3.96
C VAL A 131 -15.95 -10.06 3.68
N SER A 132 -16.25 -10.44 2.43
CA SER A 132 -17.61 -10.78 1.98
C SER A 132 -18.12 -12.12 2.52
N SER A 133 -17.26 -12.98 3.03
CA SER A 133 -17.62 -14.33 3.50
C SER A 133 -16.74 -14.76 4.66
N THR A 134 -17.33 -15.46 5.65
CA THR A 134 -16.62 -16.07 6.78
C THR A 134 -15.82 -17.32 6.39
N ASN A 135 -16.10 -17.91 5.22
CA ASN A 135 -15.49 -19.18 4.82
C ASN A 135 -13.97 -19.09 4.69
N VAL A 136 -13.29 -20.17 4.99
CA VAL A 136 -11.85 -20.35 4.71
C VAL A 136 -11.54 -20.05 3.25
N GLY A 137 -10.43 -19.38 3.01
CA GLY A 137 -9.97 -19.02 1.69
C GLY A 137 -8.85 -18.00 1.76
N THR A 138 -8.11 -17.87 0.65
CA THR A 138 -6.95 -16.98 0.51
C THR A 138 -7.29 -15.80 -0.39
N GLY A 139 -6.56 -14.70 -0.19
CA GLY A 139 -6.65 -13.53 -1.06
C GLY A 139 -8.02 -12.83 -1.08
N LYS A 140 -8.82 -12.97 -0.01
CA LYS A 140 -10.12 -12.30 0.08
C LYS A 140 -9.93 -10.79 0.09
N THR A 141 -10.63 -10.11 -0.80
CA THR A 141 -10.64 -8.64 -0.83
C THR A 141 -11.31 -8.10 0.45
N VAL A 142 -10.66 -7.14 1.08
CA VAL A 142 -11.17 -6.46 2.27
C VAL A 142 -11.86 -5.15 1.89
N THR A 143 -13.08 -4.97 2.35
CA THR A 143 -13.74 -3.65 2.39
C THR A 143 -13.14 -2.88 3.56
N LEU A 144 -12.50 -1.74 3.29
CA LEU A 144 -11.62 -1.08 4.25
C LEU A 144 -12.32 -0.58 5.52
N GLY A 145 -13.60 -0.16 5.44
CA GLY A 145 -14.32 0.33 6.62
C GLY A 145 -13.59 1.48 7.31
N THR A 146 -13.16 1.28 8.56
CA THR A 146 -12.38 2.24 9.36
C THR A 146 -10.87 1.95 9.37
N LEU A 147 -10.40 0.99 8.55
CA LEU A 147 -8.97 0.69 8.48
C LEU A 147 -8.18 1.92 8.04
N ALA A 148 -7.15 2.24 8.80
CA ALA A 148 -6.26 3.36 8.55
C ALA A 148 -4.81 2.99 8.88
N LEU A 149 -3.87 3.59 8.14
CA LEU A 149 -2.45 3.47 8.44
C LEU A 149 -2.10 4.23 9.72
N SER A 150 -1.19 3.69 10.48
CA SER A 150 -0.58 4.32 11.66
C SER A 150 0.92 4.28 11.54
N ASN A 151 1.59 5.27 12.16
CA ASN A 151 3.04 5.42 12.09
C ASN A 151 3.76 4.21 12.71
N GLY A 152 4.84 3.82 12.04
CA GLY A 152 5.90 2.99 12.58
C GLY A 152 7.21 3.80 12.53
N THR A 153 8.24 3.30 11.85
CA THR A 153 9.42 4.10 11.51
C THR A 153 9.15 5.05 10.35
N GLY A 154 8.19 4.69 9.46
CA GLY A 154 7.66 5.57 8.43
C GLY A 154 6.47 6.39 8.94
N SER A 155 6.17 7.50 8.27
CA SER A 155 4.99 8.33 8.54
C SER A 155 3.82 7.87 7.68
N ALA A 156 2.70 7.52 8.34
CA ALA A 156 1.48 7.07 7.66
C ALA A 156 0.92 8.10 6.65
N SER A 157 1.16 9.39 6.89
CA SER A 157 0.73 10.46 5.97
C SER A 157 1.38 10.40 4.59
N ASN A 158 2.52 9.70 4.47
CA ASN A 158 3.23 9.53 3.20
C ASN A 158 2.68 8.36 2.37
N TYR A 159 1.71 7.62 2.89
CA TYR A 159 1.19 6.40 2.28
C TYR A 159 -0.34 6.41 2.19
N SER A 160 -0.87 5.59 1.31
CA SER A 160 -2.30 5.30 1.21
C SER A 160 -2.54 3.81 1.02
N ILE A 161 -3.57 3.24 1.64
CA ILE A 161 -3.97 1.86 1.37
C ILE A 161 -4.65 1.82 0.00
N SER A 162 -4.03 1.18 -0.98
CA SER A 162 -4.61 0.97 -2.31
C SER A 162 -5.52 -0.26 -2.36
N SER A 163 -5.17 -1.30 -1.62
CA SER A 163 -6.00 -2.49 -1.43
C SER A 163 -5.57 -3.26 -0.18
N ALA A 164 -6.49 -4.10 0.30
CA ALA A 164 -6.20 -5.02 1.40
C ALA A 164 -6.67 -6.43 1.03
N ASN A 165 -5.83 -7.44 1.27
CA ASN A 165 -6.11 -8.84 1.05
C ASN A 165 -6.02 -9.62 2.36
N PHE A 166 -6.87 -10.63 2.53
CA PHE A 166 -6.96 -11.34 3.80
C PHE A 166 -7.21 -12.83 3.62
N ASP A 167 -6.52 -13.62 4.42
CA ASP A 167 -6.71 -15.06 4.45
C ASP A 167 -7.52 -15.48 5.68
N ILE A 168 -8.47 -16.37 5.50
CA ILE A 168 -9.12 -17.08 6.60
C ILE A 168 -8.64 -18.52 6.54
N THR A 169 -7.94 -18.94 7.57
CA THR A 169 -7.38 -20.29 7.67
C THR A 169 -8.31 -21.22 8.45
N GLN A 170 -8.15 -22.52 8.22
CA GLN A 170 -8.92 -23.54 8.96
C GLN A 170 -8.67 -23.44 10.47
N ARG A 171 -9.73 -23.65 11.23
CA ARG A 171 -9.66 -23.76 12.69
C ARG A 171 -9.38 -25.22 13.06
N PRO A 172 -8.28 -25.50 13.77
CA PRO A 172 -7.99 -26.85 14.22
C PRO A 172 -9.00 -27.32 15.27
N LEU A 173 -9.49 -28.52 15.11
CA LEU A 173 -10.42 -29.17 16.02
C LEU A 173 -9.74 -30.37 16.71
N THR A 174 -10.12 -30.62 17.95
CA THR A 174 -9.80 -31.86 18.62
C THR A 174 -11.07 -32.76 18.70
N LEU A 175 -10.90 -34.02 18.39
CA LEU A 175 -11.97 -35.00 18.36
C LEU A 175 -11.88 -35.87 19.62
N VAL A 176 -13.00 -36.07 20.31
CA VAL A 176 -13.08 -36.96 21.49
C VAL A 176 -14.26 -37.88 21.29
N GLY A 177 -14.01 -39.17 21.58
CA GLY A 177 -15.00 -40.23 21.49
C GLY A 177 -14.66 -41.35 22.41
N SER A 178 -15.57 -42.32 22.51
CA SER A 178 -15.37 -43.55 23.29
C SER A 178 -15.97 -44.76 22.59
N LYS A 179 -15.39 -45.92 22.81
CA LYS A 179 -15.98 -47.18 22.39
C LYS A 179 -15.89 -48.22 23.54
N ILE A 180 -16.83 -49.13 23.56
CA ILE A 180 -16.76 -50.26 24.44
C ILE A 180 -15.74 -51.26 23.85
N TYR A 181 -14.96 -51.88 24.69
CA TYR A 181 -13.99 -52.90 24.28
C TYR A 181 -14.67 -54.02 23.48
N ASP A 182 -14.18 -54.29 22.29
CA ASP A 182 -14.68 -55.28 21.34
C ASP A 182 -13.54 -56.14 20.74
N GLY A 183 -12.34 -56.08 21.31
CA GLY A 183 -11.18 -56.84 20.85
C GLY A 183 -10.45 -56.26 19.64
N ASN A 184 -10.81 -55.09 19.15
CA ASN A 184 -10.11 -54.44 18.03
C ASN A 184 -9.81 -52.96 18.31
N THR A 185 -8.92 -52.36 17.51
CA THR A 185 -8.49 -50.96 17.63
C THR A 185 -9.26 -50.03 16.72
N THR A 186 -10.20 -50.53 15.90
CA THR A 186 -10.98 -49.71 14.97
C THR A 186 -12.03 -48.88 15.71
N ILE A 187 -12.10 -47.60 15.42
CA ILE A 187 -13.18 -46.71 15.84
C ILE A 187 -13.96 -46.19 14.63
N GLN A 188 -15.26 -46.05 14.79
CA GLN A 188 -16.15 -45.51 13.78
C GLN A 188 -16.36 -44.03 14.03
N GLY A 189 -16.57 -43.21 12.97
CA GLY A 189 -16.87 -41.79 13.09
C GLY A 189 -18.06 -41.48 13.99
N SER A 190 -19.07 -42.36 14.03
CA SER A 190 -20.23 -42.25 14.93
C SER A 190 -19.92 -42.36 16.42
N GLN A 191 -18.77 -42.91 16.79
CA GLN A 191 -18.29 -42.99 18.17
C GLN A 191 -17.55 -41.72 18.64
N ILE A 192 -17.29 -40.81 17.73
CA ILE A 192 -16.73 -39.47 18.01
C ILE A 192 -17.91 -38.54 18.24
N THR A 193 -18.16 -38.19 19.48
CA THR A 193 -19.36 -37.43 19.90
C THR A 193 -19.05 -36.00 20.34
N THR A 194 -17.78 -35.68 20.58
CA THR A 194 -17.37 -34.37 21.08
C THR A 194 -16.30 -33.75 20.18
N PHE A 195 -16.54 -32.50 19.83
CA PHE A 195 -15.58 -31.65 19.12
C PHE A 195 -15.24 -30.50 20.03
N THR A 196 -13.95 -30.23 20.22
CA THR A 196 -13.52 -29.05 20.93
C THR A 196 -13.11 -27.98 19.93
N ASN A 197 -13.19 -26.71 20.35
CA ASN A 197 -12.79 -25.57 19.56
C ASN A 197 -13.72 -25.26 18.36
N ILE A 198 -14.97 -25.68 18.40
CA ILE A 198 -16.01 -25.28 17.44
C ILE A 198 -16.39 -23.79 17.70
N VAL A 199 -16.79 -23.09 16.65
CA VAL A 199 -17.25 -21.69 16.73
C VAL A 199 -18.74 -21.64 17.06
N GLY A 200 -19.08 -20.97 18.15
CA GLY A 200 -20.47 -20.74 18.54
C GLY A 200 -21.30 -22.02 18.70
N SER A 201 -22.42 -22.09 18.00
CA SER A 201 -23.34 -23.25 18.01
C SER A 201 -23.23 -24.12 16.75
N GLU A 202 -22.13 -24.05 16.01
CA GLU A 202 -21.90 -24.91 14.84
C GLU A 202 -21.87 -26.38 15.24
N THR A 203 -22.38 -27.24 14.36
CA THR A 203 -22.39 -28.69 14.55
C THR A 203 -21.62 -29.37 13.44
N LEU A 204 -20.88 -30.40 13.80
CA LEU A 204 -20.11 -31.21 12.85
C LEU A 204 -20.37 -32.70 13.12
N SER A 205 -20.15 -33.50 12.11
CA SER A 205 -20.14 -34.96 12.22
C SER A 205 -18.89 -35.54 11.58
N VAL A 206 -18.45 -36.69 12.10
CA VAL A 206 -17.36 -37.45 11.51
C VAL A 206 -17.91 -38.68 10.84
N SER A 207 -17.46 -38.96 9.63
CA SER A 207 -17.74 -40.19 8.89
C SER A 207 -16.46 -41.02 8.70
N GLY A 208 -16.63 -42.30 8.38
CA GLY A 208 -15.51 -43.20 8.16
C GLY A 208 -15.03 -43.87 9.45
N SER A 209 -13.83 -44.44 9.42
CA SER A 209 -13.23 -45.17 10.54
C SER A 209 -11.75 -44.78 10.72
N GLY A 210 -11.27 -44.94 11.93
CA GLY A 210 -9.88 -44.73 12.31
C GLY A 210 -9.38 -45.83 13.22
N THR A 211 -8.15 -45.74 13.72
CA THR A 211 -7.59 -46.68 14.68
C THR A 211 -7.03 -45.95 15.88
N VAL A 212 -7.15 -46.57 17.05
CA VAL A 212 -6.47 -46.12 18.28
C VAL A 212 -5.25 -46.99 18.53
N SER A 213 -4.22 -46.42 19.14
CA SER A 213 -3.10 -47.22 19.65
C SER A 213 -3.59 -48.16 20.77
N SER A 214 -3.16 -49.40 20.73
CA SER A 214 -3.40 -50.38 21.79
C SER A 214 -2.67 -50.03 23.07
#